data_a017c7b82e887c0704909431b3b880b2
#
_entry.id   a017c7b82e887c0704909431b3b880b2
#
_cell.length_a   1.000
_cell.length_b   1.000
_cell.length_c   1.000
_cell.angle_alpha   90.00
_cell.angle_beta   90.00
_cell.angle_gamma   90.00
#
_symmetry.space_group_name_H-M   'P 1'
#
loop_
_entity.id
_entity.type
_entity.pdbx_description
1 polymer ?
#
loop_
_entity_poly.entity_id
_entity_poly.type
_entity_poly.pdbx_seq_one_letter_code
_entity_poly.pdbx_strand_id
1 'polypeptide(L)'
;MTPADVEAMIKKIADGQSEKLNWQQSIVDLMKLLKLDSSFTARKQLAQELGYKGSLDGSAEMNIWLHKEVMTKLAESGGVVPESLKHA
;
A
#
# COMPACT_ATOMS: atom_id res chain seq x y z
N MET A 1 -10.72 7.84 -9.39
CA MET A 1 -10.16 6.68 -10.13
C MET A 1 -10.83 5.38 -9.70
N THR A 2 -11.02 4.47 -10.64
CA THR A 2 -11.46 3.12 -10.30
C THR A 2 -10.26 2.28 -9.84
N PRO A 3 -10.48 1.15 -9.15
CA PRO A 3 -9.39 0.24 -8.82
C PRO A 3 -8.57 -0.20 -10.04
N ALA A 4 -9.23 -0.41 -11.20
CA ALA A 4 -8.53 -0.78 -12.42
C ALA A 4 -7.59 0.34 -12.91
N ASP A 5 -8.02 1.59 -12.78
CA ASP A 5 -7.18 2.74 -13.14
C ASP A 5 -5.95 2.84 -12.26
N VAL A 6 -6.12 2.59 -10.95
CA VAL A 6 -5.01 2.60 -10.00
C VAL A 6 -4.01 1.48 -10.32
N GLU A 7 -4.52 0.28 -10.59
CA GLU A 7 -3.66 -0.85 -10.97
C GLU A 7 -2.87 -0.57 -12.23
N ALA A 8 -3.50 0.02 -13.24
CA ALA A 8 -2.81 0.37 -14.49
C ALA A 8 -1.71 1.40 -14.26
N MET A 9 -1.97 2.38 -13.40
CA MET A 9 -0.98 3.40 -13.05
C MET A 9 0.22 2.78 -12.32
N ILE A 10 -0.05 1.93 -11.32
CA ILE A 10 1.00 1.28 -10.54
C ILE A 10 1.82 0.35 -11.42
N LYS A 11 1.16 -0.40 -12.32
CA LYS A 11 1.84 -1.27 -13.26
C LYS A 11 2.82 -0.48 -14.13
N LYS A 12 2.43 0.70 -14.57
CA LYS A 12 3.28 1.57 -15.36
C LYS A 12 4.52 2.00 -14.58
N ILE A 13 4.35 2.36 -13.30
CA ILE A 13 5.47 2.69 -12.42
C ILE A 13 6.37 1.48 -12.24
N ALA A 14 5.78 0.30 -12.01
CA ALA A 14 6.52 -0.94 -11.79
C ALA A 14 7.33 -1.34 -13.02
N ASP A 15 6.78 -1.16 -14.21
CA ASP A 15 7.46 -1.49 -15.46
C ASP A 15 8.70 -0.61 -15.68
N GLY A 16 8.75 0.57 -15.09
CA GLY A 16 9.90 1.46 -15.13
C GLY A 16 10.96 1.17 -14.08
N GLN A 17 10.73 0.21 -13.18
CA GLN A 17 11.67 -0.15 -12.12
C GLN A 17 12.53 -1.34 -12.56
N SER A 18 13.78 -1.36 -12.10
CA SER A 18 14.67 -2.49 -12.36
C SER A 18 14.33 -3.69 -11.46
N GLU A 19 13.81 -3.44 -10.27
CA GLU A 19 13.44 -4.47 -9.31
C GLU A 19 12.00 -4.93 -9.59
N LYS A 20 11.82 -6.25 -9.66
CA LYS A 20 10.49 -6.84 -9.87
C LYS A 20 9.81 -7.02 -8.53
N LEU A 21 8.86 -6.13 -8.24
CA LEU A 21 8.09 -6.15 -7.00
C LEU A 21 6.73 -6.76 -7.23
N ASN A 22 6.29 -7.60 -6.29
CA ASN A 22 4.99 -8.27 -6.34
C ASN A 22 3.92 -7.40 -5.68
N TRP A 23 3.73 -6.20 -6.20
CA TRP A 23 2.86 -5.18 -5.61
C TRP A 23 1.38 -5.56 -5.63
N GLN A 24 0.98 -6.47 -6.52
CA GLN A 24 -0.42 -6.88 -6.61
C GLN A 24 -0.87 -7.72 -5.42
N GLN A 25 0.06 -8.37 -4.73
CA GLN A 25 -0.23 -9.28 -3.62
C GLN A 25 0.46 -8.92 -2.32
N SER A 26 1.59 -8.21 -2.38
CA SER A 26 2.41 -7.89 -1.20
C SER A 26 2.32 -6.43 -0.84
N ILE A 27 1.86 -6.13 0.38
CA ILE A 27 1.84 -4.75 0.88
C ILE A 27 3.26 -4.20 1.00
N VAL A 28 4.22 -5.04 1.40
CA VAL A 28 5.62 -4.62 1.52
C VAL A 28 6.14 -4.14 0.16
N ASP A 29 5.90 -4.92 -0.88
CA ASP A 29 6.34 -4.58 -2.23
C ASP A 29 5.60 -3.36 -2.76
N LEU A 30 4.30 -3.25 -2.49
CA LEU A 30 3.53 -2.08 -2.89
C LEU A 30 4.07 -0.81 -2.24
N MET A 31 4.37 -0.85 -0.95
CA MET A 31 4.93 0.30 -0.24
C MET A 31 6.31 0.67 -0.78
N LYS A 32 7.15 -0.31 -1.08
CA LYS A 32 8.46 -0.06 -1.70
C LYS A 32 8.30 0.65 -3.04
N LEU A 33 7.36 0.21 -3.85
CA LEU A 33 7.11 0.80 -5.16
C LEU A 33 6.67 2.26 -5.02
N LEU A 34 5.88 2.56 -4.01
CA LEU A 34 5.39 3.92 -3.73
C LEU A 34 6.41 4.76 -2.96
N LYS A 35 7.60 4.22 -2.70
CA LYS A 35 8.67 4.90 -1.95
C LYS A 35 8.27 5.21 -0.51
N LEU A 36 7.47 4.34 0.09
CA LEU A 36 7.06 4.43 1.49
C LEU A 36 7.91 3.48 2.34
N ASP A 37 8.03 3.80 3.63
CA ASP A 37 8.67 2.90 4.59
C ASP A 37 7.80 1.66 4.76
N SER A 38 8.35 0.49 4.42
CA SER A 38 7.63 -0.79 4.46
C SER A 38 8.00 -1.64 5.67
N SER A 39 8.66 -1.05 6.67
CA SER A 39 9.02 -1.76 7.90
C SER A 39 7.77 -2.22 8.64
N PHE A 40 7.94 -3.18 9.55
CA PHE A 40 6.83 -3.64 10.39
C PHE A 40 6.23 -2.50 11.20
N THR A 41 7.08 -1.65 11.80
CA THR A 41 6.62 -0.50 12.58
C THR A 41 5.76 0.44 11.74
N ALA A 42 6.21 0.76 10.53
CA ALA A 42 5.47 1.64 9.64
C ALA A 42 4.14 1.02 9.22
N ARG A 43 4.12 -0.29 8.91
CA ARG A 43 2.88 -0.98 8.54
C ARG A 43 1.89 -1.02 9.70
N LYS A 44 2.39 -1.24 10.91
CA LYS A 44 1.56 -1.26 12.11
C LYS A 44 0.91 0.11 12.34
N GLN A 45 1.70 1.18 12.27
CA GLN A 45 1.20 2.53 12.44
C GLN A 45 0.16 2.88 11.37
N LEU A 46 0.43 2.51 10.12
CA LEU A 46 -0.48 2.77 9.02
C LEU A 46 -1.80 2.03 9.22
N ALA A 47 -1.74 0.77 9.63
CA ALA A 47 -2.95 -0.01 9.91
C ALA A 47 -3.80 0.64 11.01
N GLN A 48 -3.15 1.13 12.07
CA GLN A 48 -3.86 1.84 13.14
C GLN A 48 -4.54 3.11 12.62
N GLU A 49 -3.83 3.89 11.83
CA GLU A 49 -4.37 5.13 11.26
C GLU A 49 -5.55 4.88 10.34
N LEU A 50 -5.51 3.79 9.59
CA LEU A 50 -6.58 3.44 8.66
C LEU A 50 -7.74 2.69 9.34
N GLY A 51 -7.63 2.42 10.63
CA GLY A 51 -8.75 1.88 11.42
C GLY A 51 -8.82 0.36 11.49
N TYR A 52 -7.69 -0.33 11.31
CA TYR A 52 -7.66 -1.79 11.42
C TYR A 52 -8.05 -2.22 12.84
N LYS A 53 -8.98 -3.16 12.94
CA LYS A 53 -9.53 -3.63 14.22
C LYS A 53 -8.94 -4.95 14.70
N GLY A 54 -8.14 -5.60 13.87
CA GLY A 54 -7.54 -6.87 14.22
C GLY A 54 -6.22 -6.72 14.97
N SER A 55 -5.48 -7.80 15.05
CA SER A 55 -4.20 -7.87 15.73
C SER A 55 -3.10 -7.17 14.94
N LEU A 56 -2.35 -6.28 15.59
CA LEU A 56 -1.30 -5.51 14.94
C LEU A 56 0.06 -6.24 15.04
N ASP A 57 0.06 -7.49 14.64
CA ASP A 57 1.22 -8.38 14.78
C ASP A 57 1.98 -8.65 13.47
N GLY A 58 1.65 -7.93 12.40
CA GLY A 58 2.28 -8.14 11.10
C GLY A 58 1.85 -9.43 10.42
N SER A 59 0.73 -10.02 10.86
CA SER A 59 0.20 -11.25 10.28
C SER A 59 -0.22 -11.06 8.82
N ALA A 60 -0.40 -12.18 8.12
CA ALA A 60 -0.92 -12.16 6.75
C ALA A 60 -2.27 -11.45 6.69
N GLU A 61 -3.12 -11.64 7.69
CA GLU A 61 -4.42 -10.99 7.76
C GLU A 61 -4.31 -9.46 7.78
N MET A 62 -3.43 -8.92 8.64
CA MET A 62 -3.17 -7.49 8.69
C MET A 62 -2.62 -6.98 7.37
N ASN A 63 -1.66 -7.69 6.80
CA ASN A 63 -1.03 -7.30 5.55
C ASN A 63 -2.00 -7.31 4.37
N ILE A 64 -2.87 -8.30 4.28
CA ILE A 64 -3.88 -8.39 3.21
C ILE A 64 -4.87 -7.23 3.34
N TRP A 65 -5.33 -6.96 4.56
CA TRP A 65 -6.24 -5.86 4.82
C TRP A 65 -5.60 -4.52 4.46
N LEU A 66 -4.34 -4.34 4.88
CA LEU A 66 -3.61 -3.09 4.63
C LEU A 66 -3.38 -2.85 3.14
N HIS A 67 -3.05 -3.89 2.40
CA HIS A 67 -2.89 -3.80 0.94
C HIS A 67 -4.16 -3.27 0.28
N LYS A 68 -5.29 -3.83 0.67
CA LYS A 68 -6.60 -3.44 0.13
C LYS A 68 -6.91 -1.99 0.46
N GLU A 69 -6.65 -1.57 1.71
CA GLU A 69 -6.92 -0.19 2.14
C GLU A 69 -6.02 0.82 1.44
N VAL A 70 -4.74 0.49 1.25
CA VAL A 70 -3.83 1.37 0.52
C VAL A 70 -4.30 1.55 -0.92
N MET A 71 -4.69 0.48 -1.59
CA MET A 71 -5.23 0.58 -2.95
C MET A 71 -6.49 1.45 -3.00
N THR A 72 -7.37 1.31 -2.01
CA THR A 72 -8.58 2.13 -1.90
C THR A 72 -8.24 3.61 -1.73
N LYS A 73 -7.28 3.91 -0.85
CA LYS A 73 -6.85 5.29 -0.61
C LYS A 73 -6.24 5.93 -1.85
N LEU A 74 -5.46 5.16 -2.60
CA LEU A 74 -4.91 5.63 -3.87
C LEU A 74 -6.02 5.96 -4.87
N ALA A 75 -7.04 5.11 -4.94
CA ALA A 75 -8.18 5.36 -5.83
C ALA A 75 -8.93 6.64 -5.43
N GLU A 76 -9.14 6.84 -4.13
CA GLU A 76 -9.81 8.03 -3.60
C GLU A 76 -9.03 9.31 -3.88
N SER A 77 -7.70 9.23 -3.89
CA SER A 77 -6.83 10.40 -4.08
C SER A 77 -6.41 10.62 -5.53
N GLY A 78 -7.05 9.93 -6.48
CA GLY A 78 -6.74 10.09 -7.90
C GLY A 78 -5.37 9.57 -8.29
N GLY A 79 -4.85 8.59 -7.53
CA GLY A 79 -3.57 7.97 -7.83
C GLY A 79 -2.37 8.66 -7.18
N VAL A 80 -2.60 9.76 -6.44
CA VAL A 80 -1.55 10.45 -5.70
C VAL A 80 -1.48 9.83 -4.30
N VAL A 81 -0.27 9.57 -3.80
CA VAL A 81 -0.10 9.05 -2.44
C VAL A 81 -0.54 10.12 -1.44
N PRO A 82 -1.60 9.90 -0.68
CA PRO A 82 -2.06 10.91 0.29
C PRO A 82 -1.08 11.07 1.44
N GLU A 83 -1.08 12.24 2.04
CA GLU A 83 -0.19 12.55 3.16
C GLU A 83 -0.37 11.57 4.33
N SER A 84 -1.59 11.09 4.55
CA SER A 84 -1.86 10.12 5.63
C SER A 84 -1.05 8.84 5.48
N LEU A 85 -0.71 8.43 4.27
CA LEU A 85 0.12 7.25 4.03
C LEU A 85 1.61 7.52 4.25
N LYS A 86 2.02 8.77 4.13
CA LYS A 86 3.43 9.17 4.25
C LYS A 86 3.89 9.30 5.70
N HIS A 87 2.96 9.30 6.63
CA HIS A 87 3.25 9.44 8.07
C HIS A 87 3.51 8.10 8.78
N ALA A 88 3.38 7.02 8.06
CA ALA A 88 3.60 5.69 8.65
C ALA A 88 5.07 5.42 8.94
#